data_950ef5a34aee35a77108feb686ff288f
#
_entry.id   950ef5a34aee35a77108feb686ff288f
#
_cell.length_a   1.000
_cell.length_b   1.000
_cell.length_c   1.000
_cell.angle_alpha   90.00
_cell.angle_beta   90.00
_cell.angle_gamma   90.00
#
_symmetry.space_group_name_H-M   'P 1'
#
loop_
_entity.id
_entity.type
_entity.pdbx_description
1 polymer ?
#
loop_
_entity_poly.entity_id
_entity_poly.type
_entity_poly.pdbx_seq_one_letter_code
_entity_poly.pdbx_strand_id
1 'polypeptide(L)'
;MVIVVTGGIGSGKSQVCRIIADRYGFPVYSADLRVRQFYVEFPELLDALETSLNCALRNDVGTFQPSVLAGKIFSDNSVLKTVESVVFPYLSADFAAFVQRNPGHVVFESATVLEKDFFADFGDAVILVDAPVELRVDRACRRDGADRQRVMARVDAQPLMNAVSNGSVNDYPEDSSFAKAFARVDKVIINDGTMDKLEEAVISALDDMLI
;
A
#
# COMPACT_ATOMS: atom_id res chain seq x y z
N MET A 1 19.20 -3.34 -1.19
CA MET A 1 18.11 -3.28 -2.20
C MET A 1 16.78 -3.17 -1.49
N VAL A 2 15.94 -2.26 -1.92
CA VAL A 2 14.56 -2.10 -1.44
C VAL A 2 13.61 -2.78 -2.42
N ILE A 3 12.89 -3.80 -1.97
CA ILE A 3 11.88 -4.50 -2.75
C ILE A 3 10.51 -3.95 -2.36
N VAL A 4 9.85 -3.30 -3.29
CA VAL A 4 8.48 -2.80 -3.08
C VAL A 4 7.48 -3.91 -3.35
N VAL A 5 6.58 -4.17 -2.40
CA VAL A 5 5.44 -5.07 -2.58
C VAL A 5 4.16 -4.25 -2.57
N THR A 6 3.47 -4.20 -3.70
CA THR A 6 2.24 -3.44 -3.87
C THR A 6 1.10 -4.30 -4.43
N GLY A 7 -0.10 -3.76 -4.50
CA GLY A 7 -1.28 -4.46 -5.03
C GLY A 7 -2.57 -4.02 -4.35
N GLY A 8 -3.70 -4.39 -4.92
CA GLY A 8 -5.01 -3.98 -4.43
C GLY A 8 -5.39 -4.52 -3.05
N ILE A 9 -6.44 -3.96 -2.48
CA ILE A 9 -7.04 -4.49 -1.25
C ILE A 9 -7.41 -5.97 -1.45
N GLY A 10 -7.07 -6.83 -0.49
CA GLY A 10 -7.38 -8.26 -0.54
C GLY A 10 -6.51 -9.10 -1.49
N SER A 11 -5.54 -8.51 -2.20
CA SER A 11 -4.66 -9.25 -3.13
C SER A 11 -3.72 -10.25 -2.41
N GLY A 12 -3.36 -10.00 -1.15
CA GLY A 12 -2.47 -10.86 -0.37
C GLY A 12 -1.05 -10.34 -0.22
N LYS A 13 -0.80 -9.05 -0.43
CA LYS A 13 0.52 -8.40 -0.20
C LYS A 13 1.19 -8.80 1.10
N SER A 14 0.47 -8.68 2.22
CA SER A 14 1.02 -9.00 3.54
C SER A 14 1.39 -10.49 3.68
N GLN A 15 0.75 -11.37 2.92
CA GLN A 15 1.14 -12.78 2.87
C GLN A 15 2.43 -12.98 2.08
N VAL A 16 2.57 -12.29 0.93
CA VAL A 16 3.82 -12.26 0.16
C VAL A 16 4.96 -11.70 1.01
N CYS A 17 4.75 -10.58 1.70
CA CYS A 17 5.75 -10.00 2.61
C CYS A 17 6.15 -10.97 3.73
N ARG A 18 5.20 -11.74 4.28
CA ARG A 18 5.49 -12.77 5.29
C ARG A 18 6.36 -13.88 4.72
N ILE A 19 6.03 -14.40 3.54
CA ILE A 19 6.85 -15.42 2.86
C ILE A 19 8.28 -14.92 2.65
N ILE A 20 8.43 -13.67 2.20
CA ILE A 20 9.75 -13.05 2.01
C ILE A 20 10.52 -12.97 3.33
N ALA A 21 9.87 -12.49 4.39
CA ALA A 21 10.49 -12.40 5.71
C ALA A 21 10.90 -13.77 6.27
N ASP A 22 10.02 -14.77 6.15
CA ASP A 22 10.24 -16.11 6.70
C ASP A 22 11.33 -16.89 5.94
N ARG A 23 11.41 -16.72 4.61
CA ARG A 23 12.35 -17.47 3.76
C ARG A 23 13.70 -16.82 3.60
N TYR A 24 13.74 -15.48 3.50
CA TYR A 24 14.96 -14.72 3.19
C TYR A 24 15.45 -13.86 4.37
N GLY A 25 14.65 -13.76 5.43
CA GLY A 25 14.99 -12.91 6.59
C GLY A 25 14.95 -11.42 6.30
N PHE A 26 14.30 -10.99 5.21
CA PHE A 26 14.25 -9.57 4.86
C PHE A 26 13.27 -8.82 5.76
N PRO A 27 13.71 -7.76 6.44
CA PRO A 27 12.83 -6.93 7.25
C PRO A 27 11.75 -6.27 6.40
N VAL A 28 10.51 -6.25 6.92
CA VAL A 28 9.34 -5.68 6.24
C VAL A 28 8.93 -4.36 6.88
N TYR A 29 8.84 -3.31 6.08
CA TYR A 29 8.26 -2.03 6.44
C TYR A 29 6.87 -1.90 5.83
N SER A 30 5.83 -1.94 6.66
CA SER A 30 4.45 -1.74 6.20
C SER A 30 4.06 -0.28 6.35
N ALA A 31 4.01 0.47 5.23
CA ALA A 31 3.70 1.89 5.22
C ALA A 31 2.31 2.18 5.79
N ASP A 32 1.31 1.38 5.43
CA ASP A 32 -0.07 1.55 5.90
C ASP A 32 -0.18 1.37 7.43
N LEU A 33 0.60 0.45 8.02
CA LEU A 33 0.66 0.26 9.46
C LEU A 33 1.41 1.40 10.14
N ARG A 34 2.56 1.82 9.61
CA ARG A 34 3.37 2.90 10.17
C ARG A 34 2.62 4.24 10.18
N VAL A 35 1.93 4.58 9.11
CA VAL A 35 1.11 5.81 9.08
C VAL A 35 0.06 5.80 10.20
N ARG A 36 -0.59 4.66 10.49
CA ARG A 36 -1.52 4.57 11.62
C ARG A 36 -0.85 4.79 12.97
N GLN A 37 0.39 4.32 13.13
CA GLN A 37 1.18 4.51 14.35
C GLN A 37 1.60 5.96 14.52
N PHE A 38 1.93 6.67 13.42
CA PHE A 38 2.31 8.09 13.48
C PHE A 38 1.26 8.97 14.14
N TYR A 39 -0.03 8.69 13.93
CA TYR A 39 -1.11 9.45 14.60
C TYR A 39 -1.13 9.30 16.13
N VAL A 40 -0.41 8.30 16.66
CA VAL A 40 -0.28 8.08 18.11
C VAL A 40 1.11 8.53 18.60
N GLU A 41 2.14 8.28 17.82
CA GLU A 41 3.54 8.52 18.18
C GLU A 41 3.95 9.99 18.02
N PHE A 42 3.33 10.73 17.07
CA PHE A 42 3.67 12.11 16.73
C PHE A 42 2.47 13.05 16.94
N PRO A 43 2.25 13.59 18.16
CA PRO A 43 1.17 14.54 18.40
C PRO A 43 1.21 15.77 17.48
N GLU A 44 2.43 16.23 17.12
CA GLU A 44 2.67 17.35 16.21
C GLU A 44 2.17 17.08 14.77
N LEU A 45 2.13 15.83 14.35
CA LEU A 45 1.53 15.44 13.07
C LEU A 45 0.02 15.71 13.07
N LEU A 46 -0.66 15.37 14.17
CA LEU A 46 -2.09 15.66 14.33
C LEU A 46 -2.36 17.17 14.41
N ASP A 47 -1.50 17.93 15.11
CA ASP A 47 -1.59 19.40 15.17
C ASP A 47 -1.49 20.03 13.78
N ALA A 48 -0.54 19.56 12.98
CA ALA A 48 -0.35 20.00 11.60
C ALA A 48 -1.56 19.65 10.71
N LEU A 49 -2.12 18.46 10.86
CA LEU A 49 -3.31 18.03 10.12
C LEU A 49 -4.56 18.82 10.52
N GLU A 50 -4.80 19.02 11.82
CA GLU A 50 -5.93 19.79 12.33
C GLU A 50 -5.88 21.25 11.85
N THR A 51 -4.67 21.82 11.84
CA THR A 51 -4.42 23.17 11.30
C THR A 51 -4.69 23.22 9.80
N SER A 52 -4.12 22.29 9.03
CA SER A 52 -4.23 22.29 7.55
C SER A 52 -5.65 22.00 7.07
N LEU A 53 -6.40 21.18 7.81
CA LEU A 53 -7.78 20.81 7.48
C LEU A 53 -8.83 21.69 8.13
N ASN A 54 -8.42 22.62 8.99
CA ASN A 54 -9.29 23.45 9.82
C ASN A 54 -10.38 22.60 10.51
N CYS A 55 -9.97 21.50 11.16
CA CYS A 55 -10.89 20.51 11.72
C CYS A 55 -10.25 19.77 12.88
N ALA A 56 -10.96 19.65 14.00
CA ALA A 56 -10.54 18.79 15.08
C ALA A 56 -10.60 17.31 14.66
N LEU A 57 -9.48 16.61 14.83
CA LEU A 57 -9.33 15.17 14.58
C LEU A 57 -9.25 14.37 15.88
N ARG A 58 -9.25 15.06 17.03
CA ARG A 58 -9.25 14.49 18.38
C ARG A 58 -10.61 14.73 19.05
N ASN A 59 -10.98 13.82 19.95
CA ASN A 59 -12.11 14.02 20.84
C ASN A 59 -11.73 14.94 22.03
N ASP A 60 -12.70 15.21 22.92
CA ASP A 60 -12.56 16.10 24.08
C ASP A 60 -11.46 15.65 25.08
N VAL A 61 -11.05 14.38 25.03
CA VAL A 61 -9.96 13.84 25.86
C VAL A 61 -8.64 13.69 25.10
N GLY A 62 -8.54 14.30 23.91
CA GLY A 62 -7.31 14.34 23.11
C GLY A 62 -7.02 13.08 22.29
N THR A 63 -7.95 12.11 22.21
CA THR A 63 -7.74 10.86 21.47
C THR A 63 -8.09 11.05 19.99
N PHE A 64 -7.17 10.64 19.10
CA PHE A 64 -7.38 10.66 17.65
C PHE A 64 -8.63 9.88 17.24
N GLN A 65 -9.41 10.44 16.32
CA GLN A 65 -10.63 9.88 15.76
C GLN A 65 -10.45 9.52 14.28
N PRO A 66 -9.99 8.29 13.94
CA PRO A 66 -9.73 7.89 12.55
C PRO A 66 -10.96 8.01 11.64
N SER A 67 -12.17 7.82 12.19
CA SER A 67 -13.42 7.92 11.44
C SER A 67 -13.71 9.34 10.95
N VAL A 68 -13.30 10.36 11.73
CA VAL A 68 -13.46 11.78 11.34
C VAL A 68 -12.57 12.09 10.13
N LEU A 69 -11.29 11.71 10.21
CA LEU A 69 -10.35 11.89 9.10
C LEU A 69 -10.80 11.12 7.85
N ALA A 70 -11.17 9.85 8.01
CA ALA A 70 -11.67 9.02 6.91
C ALA A 70 -12.91 9.64 6.25
N GLY A 71 -13.87 10.12 7.03
CA GLY A 71 -15.08 10.78 6.50
C GLY A 71 -14.75 11.99 5.64
N LYS A 72 -13.78 12.80 6.05
CA LYS A 72 -13.34 13.96 5.29
C LYS A 72 -12.63 13.56 3.98
N ILE A 73 -11.72 12.59 4.02
CA ILE A 73 -11.04 12.07 2.83
C ILE A 73 -12.05 11.53 1.81
N PHE A 74 -13.09 10.81 2.28
CA PHE A 74 -14.12 10.28 1.38
C PHE A 74 -15.01 11.36 0.76
N SER A 75 -15.19 12.48 1.44
CA SER A 75 -16.05 13.57 0.95
C SER A 75 -15.36 14.54 0.01
N ASP A 76 -14.01 14.63 0.06
CA ASP A 76 -13.24 15.60 -0.72
C ASP A 76 -11.82 15.09 -1.02
N ASN A 77 -11.52 14.89 -2.30
CA ASN A 77 -10.20 14.47 -2.77
C ASN A 77 -9.08 15.48 -2.46
N SER A 78 -9.41 16.76 -2.26
CA SER A 78 -8.41 17.76 -1.88
C SER A 78 -7.89 17.52 -0.46
N VAL A 79 -8.73 17.00 0.43
CA VAL A 79 -8.37 16.60 1.78
C VAL A 79 -7.31 15.48 1.75
N LEU A 80 -7.47 14.49 0.88
CA LEU A 80 -6.48 13.41 0.72
C LEU A 80 -5.11 13.99 0.37
N LYS A 81 -5.03 14.91 -0.60
CA LYS A 81 -3.76 15.57 -0.99
C LYS A 81 -3.13 16.33 0.17
N THR A 82 -3.94 17.05 0.96
CA THR A 82 -3.47 17.76 2.15
C THR A 82 -2.93 16.79 3.19
N VAL A 83 -3.64 15.69 3.46
CA VAL A 83 -3.16 14.64 4.39
C VAL A 83 -1.84 14.06 3.91
N GLU A 84 -1.75 13.70 2.63
CA GLU A 84 -0.53 13.16 2.04
C GLU A 84 0.66 14.13 2.15
N SER A 85 0.45 15.41 1.88
CA SER A 85 1.51 16.42 1.98
C SER A 85 2.07 16.57 3.41
N VAL A 86 1.25 16.33 4.42
CA VAL A 86 1.68 16.37 5.83
C VAL A 86 2.29 15.05 6.28
N VAL A 87 1.72 13.91 5.88
CA VAL A 87 2.14 12.57 6.35
C VAL A 87 3.38 12.04 5.62
N PHE A 88 3.51 12.29 4.32
CA PHE A 88 4.58 11.71 3.51
C PHE A 88 6.00 12.09 3.94
N PRO A 89 6.30 13.32 4.39
CA PRO A 89 7.61 13.63 4.95
C PRO A 89 7.99 12.76 6.15
N TYR A 90 7.04 12.49 7.04
CA TYR A 90 7.25 11.58 8.19
C TYR A 90 7.51 10.15 7.72
N LEU A 91 6.73 9.68 6.75
CA LEU A 91 6.90 8.34 6.18
C LEU A 91 8.26 8.17 5.51
N SER A 92 8.71 9.17 4.73
CA SER A 92 10.01 9.14 4.07
C SER A 92 11.15 9.09 5.08
N ALA A 93 11.11 9.93 6.11
CA ALA A 93 12.14 9.98 7.14
C ALA A 93 12.19 8.69 7.97
N ASP A 94 11.04 8.14 8.36
CA ASP A 94 10.95 6.89 9.12
C ASP A 94 11.42 5.68 8.30
N PHE A 95 11.04 5.63 7.01
CA PHE A 95 11.51 4.58 6.11
C PHE A 95 13.02 4.67 5.85
N ALA A 96 13.58 5.86 5.64
CA ALA A 96 15.02 6.05 5.49
C ALA A 96 15.77 5.56 6.75
N ALA A 97 15.27 5.88 7.94
CA ALA A 97 15.83 5.38 9.19
C ALA A 97 15.69 3.86 9.34
N PHE A 98 14.59 3.27 8.84
CA PHE A 98 14.40 1.82 8.81
C PHE A 98 15.45 1.14 7.91
N VAL A 99 15.67 1.66 6.70
CA VAL A 99 16.70 1.13 5.77
C VAL A 99 18.10 1.22 6.38
N GLN A 100 18.44 2.32 7.04
CA GLN A 100 19.74 2.49 7.70
C GLN A 100 19.96 1.46 8.83
N ARG A 101 18.92 1.12 9.59
CA ARG A 101 18.98 0.12 10.67
C ARG A 101 19.02 -1.32 10.18
N ASN A 102 18.64 -1.55 8.92
CA ASN A 102 18.54 -2.87 8.31
C ASN A 102 19.39 -2.94 7.03
N PRO A 103 20.72 -3.03 7.15
CA PRO A 103 21.60 -3.10 5.98
C PRO A 103 21.34 -4.39 5.18
N GLY A 104 21.30 -4.27 3.85
CA GLY A 104 21.04 -5.38 2.93
C GLY A 104 19.71 -5.21 2.19
N HIS A 105 18.90 -6.29 2.15
CA HIS A 105 17.61 -6.27 1.49
C HIS A 105 16.51 -5.96 2.50
N VAL A 106 15.58 -5.07 2.10
CA VAL A 106 14.38 -4.74 2.88
C VAL A 106 13.16 -4.74 1.98
N VAL A 107 11.99 -4.99 2.57
CA VAL A 107 10.70 -4.95 1.87
C VAL A 107 9.93 -3.71 2.30
N PHE A 108 9.42 -2.95 1.32
CA PHE A 108 8.48 -1.86 1.53
C PHE A 108 7.09 -2.27 1.06
N GLU A 109 6.14 -2.43 1.98
CA GLU A 109 4.75 -2.79 1.66
C GLU A 109 3.87 -1.55 1.66
N SER A 110 3.17 -1.30 0.53
CA SER A 110 2.09 -0.30 0.47
C SER A 110 1.11 -0.60 -0.66
N ALA A 111 -0.17 -0.27 -0.44
CA ALA A 111 -1.22 -0.48 -1.44
C ALA A 111 -1.24 0.60 -2.53
N THR A 112 -0.58 1.75 -2.32
CA THR A 112 -0.74 2.94 -3.17
C THR A 112 0.52 3.35 -3.93
N VAL A 113 1.58 2.53 -3.91
CA VAL A 113 2.88 2.87 -4.50
C VAL A 113 2.79 3.26 -5.98
N LEU A 114 1.99 2.53 -6.75
CA LEU A 114 1.85 2.79 -8.18
C LEU A 114 0.92 3.97 -8.51
N GLU A 115 0.13 4.43 -7.53
CA GLU A 115 -0.86 5.50 -7.72
C GLU A 115 -0.32 6.87 -7.29
N LYS A 116 0.88 6.91 -6.67
CA LYS A 116 1.46 8.12 -6.08
C LYS A 116 2.87 8.35 -6.57
N ASP A 117 3.10 9.48 -7.22
CA ASP A 117 4.43 9.89 -7.69
C ASP A 117 5.45 10.00 -6.56
N PHE A 118 4.99 10.30 -5.34
CA PHE A 118 5.83 10.34 -4.14
C PHE A 118 6.65 9.06 -3.94
N PHE A 119 6.11 7.90 -4.32
CA PHE A 119 6.79 6.62 -4.19
C PHE A 119 7.61 6.21 -5.42
N ALA A 120 7.80 7.10 -6.40
CA ALA A 120 8.48 6.76 -7.65
C ALA A 120 9.88 6.16 -7.42
N ASP A 121 10.62 6.72 -6.47
CA ASP A 121 12.00 6.37 -6.19
C ASP A 121 12.18 5.57 -4.88
N PHE A 122 11.09 4.97 -4.34
CA PHE A 122 11.14 4.27 -3.04
C PHE A 122 11.77 2.88 -3.10
N GLY A 123 11.93 2.29 -4.28
CA GLY A 123 12.44 0.93 -4.41
C GLY A 123 13.28 0.68 -5.63
N ASP A 124 14.15 -0.30 -5.49
CA ASP A 124 15.01 -0.79 -6.58
C ASP A 124 14.27 -1.79 -7.48
N ALA A 125 13.22 -2.43 -6.93
CA ALA A 125 12.39 -3.40 -7.64
C ALA A 125 10.96 -3.41 -7.10
N VAL A 126 9.98 -3.67 -7.97
CA VAL A 126 8.54 -3.64 -7.65
C VAL A 126 7.87 -4.97 -7.97
N ILE A 127 7.30 -5.60 -6.95
CA ILE A 127 6.44 -6.77 -7.05
C ILE A 127 4.98 -6.33 -6.90
N LEU A 128 4.19 -6.55 -7.93
CA LEU A 128 2.74 -6.36 -7.90
C LEU A 128 2.04 -7.68 -7.55
N VAL A 129 1.31 -7.69 -6.45
CA VAL A 129 0.49 -8.84 -6.04
C VAL A 129 -0.95 -8.60 -6.46
N ASP A 130 -1.47 -9.49 -7.27
CA ASP A 130 -2.85 -9.43 -7.75
C ASP A 130 -3.64 -10.70 -7.48
N ALA A 131 -4.96 -10.60 -7.53
CA ALA A 131 -5.90 -11.71 -7.44
C ALA A 131 -7.23 -11.29 -8.09
N PRO A 132 -8.07 -12.22 -8.56
CA PRO A 132 -9.40 -11.92 -9.06
C PRO A 132 -10.21 -11.05 -8.10
N VAL A 133 -10.91 -10.04 -8.62
CA VAL A 133 -11.62 -9.02 -7.82
C VAL A 133 -12.54 -9.66 -6.78
N GLU A 134 -13.32 -10.68 -7.17
CA GLU A 134 -14.23 -11.40 -6.27
C GLU A 134 -13.48 -12.00 -5.07
N LEU A 135 -12.34 -12.65 -5.33
CA LEU A 135 -11.51 -13.24 -4.29
C LEU A 135 -10.90 -12.18 -3.36
N ARG A 136 -10.49 -11.04 -3.93
CA ARG A 136 -9.98 -9.89 -3.17
C ARG A 136 -11.04 -9.34 -2.22
N VAL A 137 -12.27 -9.17 -2.73
CA VAL A 137 -13.41 -8.68 -1.95
C VAL A 137 -13.75 -9.66 -0.83
N ASP A 138 -13.86 -10.95 -1.11
CA ASP A 138 -14.17 -11.97 -0.11
C ASP A 138 -13.12 -12.04 1.00
N ARG A 139 -11.83 -11.94 0.65
CA ARG A 139 -10.72 -11.90 1.62
C ARG A 139 -10.80 -10.65 2.50
N ALA A 140 -11.07 -9.49 1.91
CA ALA A 140 -11.18 -8.24 2.64
C ALA A 140 -12.40 -8.22 3.56
N CYS A 141 -13.57 -8.71 3.13
CA CYS A 141 -14.75 -8.85 3.97
C CYS A 141 -14.49 -9.72 5.19
N ARG A 142 -13.87 -10.90 4.99
CA ARG A 142 -13.55 -11.82 6.11
C ARG A 142 -12.53 -11.23 7.08
N ARG A 143 -11.50 -10.54 6.58
CA ARG A 143 -10.47 -9.93 7.42
C ARG A 143 -10.99 -8.77 8.25
N ASP A 144 -11.78 -7.88 7.63
CA ASP A 144 -12.19 -6.60 8.21
C ASP A 144 -13.56 -6.69 8.93
N GLY A 145 -14.30 -7.81 8.79
CA GLY A 145 -15.68 -7.93 9.26
C GLY A 145 -16.63 -6.91 8.59
N ALA A 146 -16.26 -6.41 7.41
CA ALA A 146 -16.98 -5.37 6.71
C ALA A 146 -17.96 -5.96 5.69
N ASP A 147 -19.06 -5.23 5.43
CA ASP A 147 -19.99 -5.61 4.39
C ASP A 147 -19.35 -5.46 2.99
N ARG A 148 -19.88 -6.24 2.04
CA ARG A 148 -19.36 -6.32 0.69
C ARG A 148 -19.43 -4.99 -0.06
N GLN A 149 -20.49 -4.21 0.13
CA GLN A 149 -20.66 -2.93 -0.56
C GLN A 149 -19.57 -1.94 -0.15
N ARG A 150 -19.25 -1.88 1.15
CA ARG A 150 -18.18 -1.04 1.68
C ARG A 150 -16.80 -1.47 1.19
N VAL A 151 -16.56 -2.78 1.07
CA VAL A 151 -15.30 -3.30 0.51
C VAL A 151 -15.21 -3.00 -0.99
N MET A 152 -16.30 -3.19 -1.75
CA MET A 152 -16.33 -2.85 -3.19
C MET A 152 -16.01 -1.38 -3.43
N ALA A 153 -16.58 -0.46 -2.67
CA ALA A 153 -16.25 0.98 -2.81
C ALA A 153 -14.74 1.27 -2.63
N ARG A 154 -14.05 0.50 -1.77
CA ARG A 154 -12.60 0.61 -1.61
C ARG A 154 -11.84 -0.03 -2.77
N VAL A 155 -12.35 -1.08 -3.37
CA VAL A 155 -11.79 -1.70 -4.59
C VAL A 155 -11.94 -0.74 -5.76
N ASP A 156 -13.12 -0.13 -5.94
CA ASP A 156 -13.41 0.81 -7.01
C ASP A 156 -12.54 2.09 -6.92
N ALA A 157 -12.12 2.45 -5.70
CA ALA A 157 -11.18 3.54 -5.46
C ALA A 157 -9.72 3.21 -5.85
N GLN A 158 -9.45 2.00 -6.36
CA GLN A 158 -8.12 1.55 -6.83
C GLN A 158 -8.17 1.20 -8.33
N PRO A 159 -8.36 2.18 -9.24
CA PRO A 159 -8.61 1.92 -10.66
C PRO A 159 -7.45 1.21 -11.35
N LEU A 160 -6.18 1.53 -11.00
CA LEU A 160 -5.02 0.85 -11.57
C LEU A 160 -5.01 -0.64 -11.22
N MET A 161 -5.29 -0.98 -9.96
CA MET A 161 -5.33 -2.38 -9.51
C MET A 161 -6.47 -3.16 -10.17
N ASN A 162 -7.59 -2.49 -10.45
CA ASN A 162 -8.70 -3.11 -11.17
C ASN A 162 -8.36 -3.33 -12.65
N ALA A 163 -7.64 -2.41 -13.29
CA ALA A 163 -7.15 -2.57 -14.65
C ALA A 163 -6.22 -3.78 -14.78
N VAL A 164 -5.34 -3.99 -13.81
CA VAL A 164 -4.48 -5.18 -13.75
C VAL A 164 -5.32 -6.46 -13.63
N SER A 165 -6.19 -6.52 -12.62
CA SER A 165 -7.01 -7.72 -12.34
C SER A 165 -7.94 -8.10 -13.50
N ASN A 166 -8.38 -7.12 -14.30
CA ASN A 166 -9.25 -7.34 -15.45
C ASN A 166 -8.47 -7.56 -16.76
N GLY A 167 -7.12 -7.52 -16.73
CA GLY A 167 -6.29 -7.66 -17.92
C GLY A 167 -6.35 -6.47 -18.89
N SER A 168 -6.92 -5.33 -18.45
CA SER A 168 -7.14 -4.15 -19.30
C SER A 168 -5.99 -3.13 -19.26
N VAL A 169 -4.83 -3.47 -18.70
CA VAL A 169 -3.68 -2.55 -18.62
C VAL A 169 -3.22 -2.09 -20.00
N ASN A 170 -3.26 -2.98 -21.00
CA ASN A 170 -2.86 -2.67 -22.36
C ASN A 170 -3.90 -1.84 -23.14
N ASP A 171 -5.09 -1.62 -22.58
CA ASP A 171 -6.13 -0.78 -23.21
C ASP A 171 -5.89 0.72 -22.97
N TYR A 172 -4.92 1.06 -22.12
CA TYR A 172 -4.56 2.44 -21.83
C TYR A 172 -3.48 2.96 -22.78
N PRO A 173 -3.54 4.23 -23.23
CA PRO A 173 -2.48 4.85 -24.00
C PRO A 173 -1.11 4.75 -23.28
N GLU A 174 -0.03 4.53 -24.06
CA GLU A 174 1.34 4.36 -23.52
C GLU A 174 1.81 5.56 -22.68
N ASP A 175 1.35 6.75 -22.99
CA ASP A 175 1.67 8.00 -22.27
C ASP A 175 0.79 8.24 -21.04
N SER A 176 -0.21 7.40 -20.79
CA SER A 176 -1.11 7.50 -19.65
C SER A 176 -0.37 7.29 -18.31
N SER A 177 -0.91 7.86 -17.24
CA SER A 177 -0.41 7.63 -15.89
C SER A 177 -0.47 6.14 -15.49
N PHE A 178 -1.44 5.40 -16.02
CA PHE A 178 -1.58 3.95 -15.81
C PHE A 178 -0.43 3.16 -16.43
N ALA A 179 -0.13 3.42 -17.70
CA ALA A 179 0.97 2.75 -18.41
C ALA A 179 2.32 3.04 -17.73
N LYS A 180 2.57 4.31 -17.38
CA LYS A 180 3.79 4.73 -16.66
C LYS A 180 3.92 4.06 -15.29
N ALA A 181 2.81 3.98 -14.53
CA ALA A 181 2.82 3.31 -13.24
C ALA A 181 3.08 1.80 -13.38
N PHE A 182 2.46 1.17 -14.36
CA PHE A 182 2.64 -0.27 -14.61
C PHE A 182 4.03 -0.61 -15.16
N ALA A 183 4.64 0.29 -15.92
CA ALA A 183 6.02 0.12 -16.43
C ALA A 183 7.08 0.04 -15.30
N ARG A 184 6.73 0.43 -14.08
CA ARG A 184 7.59 0.29 -12.88
C ARG A 184 7.51 -1.10 -12.25
N VAL A 185 6.64 -1.97 -12.72
CA VAL A 185 6.44 -3.31 -12.14
C VAL A 185 7.42 -4.29 -12.78
N ASP A 186 8.31 -4.85 -11.98
CA ASP A 186 9.30 -5.85 -12.42
C ASP A 186 8.70 -7.25 -12.45
N LYS A 187 7.85 -7.57 -11.46
CA LYS A 187 7.20 -8.89 -11.34
C LYS A 187 5.74 -8.77 -10.92
N VAL A 188 4.90 -9.61 -11.51
CA VAL A 188 3.50 -9.78 -11.12
C VAL A 188 3.31 -11.16 -10.50
N ILE A 189 2.76 -11.21 -9.28
CA ILE A 189 2.40 -12.45 -8.59
C ILE A 189 0.88 -12.56 -8.55
N ILE A 190 0.33 -13.57 -9.18
CA ILE A 190 -1.11 -13.87 -9.14
C ILE A 190 -1.40 -14.80 -7.95
N ASN A 191 -2.14 -14.30 -6.99
CA ASN A 191 -2.51 -15.00 -5.77
C ASN A 191 -3.96 -15.52 -5.82
N ASP A 192 -4.20 -16.49 -6.67
CA ASP A 192 -5.53 -17.11 -6.89
C ASP A 192 -5.60 -18.60 -6.46
N GLY A 193 -4.48 -19.15 -5.98
CA GLY A 193 -4.30 -20.55 -5.67
C GLY A 193 -4.12 -20.86 -4.19
N THR A 194 -3.42 -21.96 -3.94
CA THR A 194 -3.02 -22.42 -2.60
C THR A 194 -1.83 -21.62 -2.05
N MET A 195 -1.56 -21.78 -0.76
CA MET A 195 -0.39 -21.16 -0.13
C MET A 195 0.92 -21.64 -0.74
N ASP A 196 1.02 -22.95 -1.07
CA ASP A 196 2.22 -23.52 -1.67
C ASP A 196 2.51 -22.88 -3.04
N LYS A 197 1.49 -22.71 -3.88
CA LYS A 197 1.62 -22.00 -5.16
C LYS A 197 2.03 -20.56 -4.99
N LEU A 198 1.50 -19.86 -3.98
CA LEU A 198 1.91 -18.49 -3.70
C LEU A 198 3.37 -18.44 -3.27
N GLU A 199 3.81 -19.38 -2.44
CA GLU A 199 5.19 -19.48 -1.98
C GLU A 199 6.14 -19.75 -3.15
N GLU A 200 5.82 -20.70 -4.02
CA GLU A 200 6.59 -20.98 -5.25
C GLU A 200 6.70 -19.74 -6.15
N ALA A 201 5.61 -19.00 -6.33
CA ALA A 201 5.60 -17.77 -7.13
C ALA A 201 6.48 -16.67 -6.51
N VAL A 202 6.46 -16.52 -5.18
CA VAL A 202 7.33 -15.56 -4.47
C VAL A 202 8.79 -15.93 -4.60
N ILE A 203 9.14 -17.21 -4.43
CA ILE A 203 10.52 -17.70 -4.57
C ILE A 203 11.01 -17.44 -6.00
N SER A 204 10.24 -17.85 -7.02
CA SER A 204 10.60 -17.62 -8.42
C SER A 204 10.81 -16.14 -8.75
N ALA A 205 9.92 -15.26 -8.24
CA ALA A 205 10.04 -13.82 -8.46
C ALA A 205 11.33 -13.24 -7.85
N LEU A 206 11.68 -13.68 -6.62
CA LEU A 206 12.87 -13.18 -5.93
C LEU A 206 14.17 -13.76 -6.49
N ASP A 207 14.21 -15.03 -6.86
CA ASP A 207 15.40 -15.65 -7.46
C ASP A 207 15.80 -14.92 -8.76
N ASP A 208 14.82 -14.50 -9.56
CA ASP A 208 15.05 -13.71 -10.78
C ASP A 208 15.56 -12.27 -10.50
N MET A 209 15.26 -11.71 -9.32
CA MET A 209 15.57 -10.32 -8.96
C MET A 209 16.87 -10.19 -8.15
N LEU A 210 17.33 -11.27 -7.52
CA LEU A 210 18.49 -11.27 -6.63
C LEU A 210 19.78 -11.76 -7.33
N ILE A 211 19.70 -12.16 -8.61
CA ILE A 211 20.82 -12.51 -9.45
C ILE A 211 21.48 -11.24 -10.00
#